data_d42343b55a3399f7fc95e15f5aa1a53e
#
_entry.id   d42343b55a3399f7fc95e15f5aa1a53e
#
_cell.length_a   1.000
_cell.length_b   1.000
_cell.length_c   1.000
_cell.angle_alpha   90.00
_cell.angle_beta   90.00
_cell.angle_gamma   90.00
#
_symmetry.space_group_name_H-M   'P 1'
#
loop_
_entity.id
_entity.type
_entity.pdbx_description
1 polymer ?
#
loop_
_entity_poly.entity_id
_entity_poly.type
_entity_poly.pdbx_seq_one_letter_code
_entity_poly.pdbx_strand_id
1 'polypeptide(L)'
;MSEELLQRDLSENPEKIGKWDFYNIGATTLKALKRYKKIRDTDYGILERKKPDALIIQQKQVIAVIEYKTPKEFKTEALKKKAIKQEIEVAKKLSSKIIIATDTKETIWINALTGKRIKDEDGKDIRTLFDPKDEKIAELIEKINYSINEKNNNLKPKQLVNPTDLAKQIWQDIWSVSGATPENCLYTFVELFIFKYLSDLGVLQEPENFDSLMDLYGKRDESFVLEYYANNVRPKIKDLFPENLIDKTTIIQQF
;
A
#
# COMPACT_ATOMS: atom_id res chain seq x y z
N MET A 1 -30.81 -12.58 -5.83
CA MET A 1 -29.95 -11.63 -5.10
C MET A 1 -29.53 -10.58 -6.11
N SER A 2 -29.74 -9.27 -5.86
CA SER A 2 -29.37 -8.26 -6.85
C SER A 2 -27.85 -8.15 -6.93
N GLU A 3 -27.33 -7.76 -8.10
CA GLU A 3 -25.89 -7.53 -8.33
C GLU A 3 -25.28 -6.56 -7.29
N GLU A 4 -26.03 -5.55 -6.87
CA GLU A 4 -25.64 -4.61 -5.82
C GLU A 4 -25.48 -5.26 -4.43
N LEU A 5 -26.33 -6.24 -4.09
CA LEU A 5 -26.24 -6.96 -2.81
C LEU A 5 -25.01 -7.88 -2.80
N LEU A 6 -24.72 -8.57 -3.92
CA LEU A 6 -23.51 -9.37 -4.08
C LEU A 6 -22.24 -8.52 -4.02
N GLN A 7 -22.23 -7.35 -4.66
CA GLN A 7 -21.10 -6.42 -4.64
C GLN A 7 -20.88 -5.83 -3.24
N ARG A 8 -21.96 -5.55 -2.52
CA ARG A 8 -21.89 -5.09 -1.14
C ARG A 8 -21.32 -6.16 -0.21
N ASP A 9 -21.80 -7.40 -0.34
CA ASP A 9 -21.32 -8.52 0.47
C ASP A 9 -19.83 -8.81 0.21
N LEU A 10 -19.39 -8.86 -1.04
CA LEU A 10 -17.97 -8.98 -1.41
C LEU A 10 -17.13 -7.79 -0.89
N SER A 11 -17.71 -6.60 -0.78
CA SER A 11 -16.99 -5.44 -0.26
C SER A 11 -16.90 -5.41 1.26
N GLU A 12 -17.86 -6.03 1.96
CA GLU A 12 -17.89 -6.12 3.42
C GLU A 12 -17.08 -7.32 3.93
N ASN A 13 -17.03 -8.43 3.16
CA ASN A 13 -16.37 -9.67 3.52
C ASN A 13 -15.41 -10.14 2.41
N PRO A 14 -14.25 -9.47 2.21
CA PRO A 14 -13.29 -9.87 1.20
C PRO A 14 -12.66 -11.22 1.53
N GLU A 15 -12.31 -11.99 0.50
CA GLU A 15 -11.40 -13.11 0.65
C GLU A 15 -10.03 -12.63 1.13
N LYS A 16 -9.22 -13.54 1.66
CA LYS A 16 -7.88 -13.22 2.15
C LYS A 16 -6.81 -13.93 1.31
N ILE A 17 -5.73 -13.21 1.03
CA ILE A 17 -4.47 -13.75 0.55
C ILE A 17 -3.41 -13.38 1.59
N GLY A 18 -3.10 -14.30 2.50
CA GLY A 18 -2.28 -14.01 3.67
C GLY A 18 -2.89 -12.88 4.53
N LYS A 19 -2.16 -11.79 4.71
CA LYS A 19 -2.59 -10.62 5.50
C LYS A 19 -3.44 -9.61 4.71
N TRP A 20 -3.61 -9.78 3.39
CA TRP A 20 -4.26 -8.80 2.53
C TRP A 20 -5.69 -9.19 2.19
N ASP A 21 -6.52 -8.16 1.98
CA ASP A 21 -7.86 -8.32 1.47
C ASP A 21 -7.83 -8.52 -0.05
N PHE A 22 -8.50 -9.56 -0.52
CA PHE A 22 -8.65 -9.86 -1.94
C PHE A 22 -10.08 -9.56 -2.39
N TYR A 23 -10.22 -8.61 -3.28
CA TYR A 23 -11.49 -8.20 -3.87
C TYR A 23 -11.56 -8.67 -5.31
N ASN A 24 -12.40 -9.67 -5.59
CA ASN A 24 -12.74 -10.10 -6.94
C ASN A 24 -14.03 -9.39 -7.36
N ILE A 25 -13.91 -8.21 -7.97
CA ILE A 25 -14.99 -7.24 -8.05
C ILE A 25 -15.43 -6.85 -9.47
N GLY A 26 -14.83 -7.38 -10.54
CA GLY A 26 -15.08 -7.15 -11.99
C GLY A 26 -16.18 -6.20 -12.47
N ALA A 27 -17.20 -5.93 -11.65
CA ALA A 27 -18.30 -5.03 -11.95
C ALA A 27 -18.22 -3.67 -11.23
N THR A 28 -17.34 -3.50 -10.23
CA THR A 28 -17.29 -2.33 -9.36
C THR A 28 -16.30 -1.28 -9.87
N THR A 29 -16.74 -0.03 -10.02
CA THR A 29 -15.89 1.07 -10.48
C THR A 29 -14.97 1.60 -9.37
N LEU A 30 -13.85 2.24 -9.76
CA LEU A 30 -12.98 2.92 -8.79
C LEU A 30 -13.74 3.98 -7.98
N LYS A 31 -14.70 4.68 -8.60
CA LYS A 31 -15.58 5.63 -7.89
C LYS A 31 -16.39 4.95 -6.79
N ALA A 32 -16.91 3.75 -7.05
CA ALA A 32 -17.66 2.99 -6.05
C ALA A 32 -16.74 2.49 -4.92
N LEU A 33 -15.56 1.96 -5.25
CA LEU A 33 -14.57 1.53 -4.25
C LEU A 33 -14.11 2.68 -3.34
N LYS A 34 -13.91 3.87 -3.91
CA LYS A 34 -13.64 5.09 -3.17
C LYS A 34 -14.80 5.42 -2.21
N ARG A 35 -16.04 5.44 -2.72
CA ARG A 35 -17.25 5.70 -1.90
C ARG A 35 -17.40 4.69 -0.75
N TYR A 36 -17.06 3.43 -0.99
CA TYR A 36 -17.08 2.38 0.04
C TYR A 36 -15.82 2.39 0.94
N LYS A 37 -14.94 3.39 0.78
CA LYS A 37 -13.70 3.55 1.56
C LYS A 37 -12.75 2.34 1.49
N LYS A 38 -12.78 1.59 0.39
CA LYS A 38 -11.89 0.44 0.17
C LYS A 38 -10.54 0.83 -0.42
N ILE A 39 -10.48 1.96 -1.11
CA ILE A 39 -9.26 2.56 -1.64
C ILE A 39 -9.16 4.01 -1.15
N ARG A 40 -7.98 4.61 -1.31
CA ARG A 40 -7.73 5.99 -0.89
C ARG A 40 -8.68 6.96 -1.56
N ASP A 41 -9.09 7.99 -0.83
CA ASP A 41 -9.96 9.06 -1.31
C ASP A 41 -9.16 10.12 -2.07
N THR A 42 -8.70 9.77 -3.26
CA THR A 42 -7.98 10.66 -4.17
C THR A 42 -8.79 10.93 -5.44
N ASP A 43 -8.38 11.91 -6.23
CA ASP A 43 -8.96 12.14 -7.55
C ASP A 43 -8.40 11.14 -8.58
N TYR A 44 -9.24 10.22 -9.02
CA TYR A 44 -8.90 9.25 -10.07
C TYR A 44 -9.18 9.76 -11.49
N GLY A 45 -9.78 10.94 -11.64
CA GLY A 45 -10.08 11.57 -12.92
C GLY A 45 -10.92 10.65 -13.83
N ILE A 46 -10.51 10.52 -15.09
CA ILE A 46 -11.21 9.68 -16.07
C ILE A 46 -11.27 8.20 -15.69
N LEU A 47 -10.36 7.73 -14.82
CA LEU A 47 -10.33 6.34 -14.38
C LEU A 47 -11.40 6.01 -13.32
N GLU A 48 -12.14 6.99 -12.79
CA GLU A 48 -13.21 6.73 -11.82
C GLU A 48 -14.25 5.70 -12.31
N ARG A 49 -14.46 5.64 -13.65
CA ARG A 49 -15.39 4.70 -14.27
C ARG A 49 -14.76 3.34 -14.60
N LYS A 50 -13.43 3.21 -14.45
CA LYS A 50 -12.72 1.95 -14.71
C LYS A 50 -13.16 0.91 -13.67
N LYS A 51 -13.31 -0.32 -14.12
CA LYS A 51 -13.65 -1.49 -13.32
C LYS A 51 -12.46 -2.44 -13.37
N PRO A 52 -11.62 -2.50 -12.35
CA PRO A 52 -10.59 -3.53 -12.28
C PRO A 52 -11.24 -4.89 -12.04
N ASP A 53 -10.65 -5.96 -12.58
CA ASP A 53 -11.19 -7.31 -12.40
C ASP A 53 -11.04 -7.76 -10.95
N ALA A 54 -9.85 -7.58 -10.36
CA ALA A 54 -9.64 -7.81 -8.94
C ALA A 54 -8.53 -6.91 -8.37
N LEU A 55 -8.54 -6.74 -7.05
CA LEU A 55 -7.56 -5.97 -6.30
C LEU A 55 -7.10 -6.71 -5.05
N ILE A 56 -5.81 -6.57 -4.72
CA ILE A 56 -5.27 -6.95 -3.41
C ILE A 56 -5.01 -5.65 -2.65
N ILE A 57 -5.61 -5.51 -1.47
CA ILE A 57 -5.63 -4.25 -0.72
C ILE A 57 -5.20 -4.51 0.73
N GLN A 58 -4.47 -3.56 1.29
CA GLN A 58 -4.16 -3.47 2.72
C GLN A 58 -4.42 -2.03 3.19
N GLN A 59 -5.32 -1.83 4.15
CA GLN A 59 -5.60 -0.51 4.74
C GLN A 59 -5.77 0.59 3.66
N LYS A 60 -6.65 0.34 2.68
CA LYS A 60 -6.91 1.20 1.51
C LYS A 60 -5.75 1.35 0.51
N GLN A 61 -4.57 0.80 0.81
CA GLN A 61 -3.47 0.76 -0.14
C GLN A 61 -3.63 -0.42 -1.08
N VAL A 62 -3.66 -0.17 -2.38
CA VAL A 62 -3.68 -1.22 -3.40
C VAL A 62 -2.28 -1.79 -3.55
N ILE A 63 -2.12 -3.06 -3.21
CA ILE A 63 -0.87 -3.81 -3.32
C ILE A 63 -0.69 -4.33 -4.74
N ALA A 64 -1.75 -4.91 -5.30
CA ALA A 64 -1.72 -5.43 -6.67
C ALA A 64 -3.05 -5.17 -7.40
N VAL A 65 -2.95 -4.90 -8.68
CA VAL A 65 -4.08 -4.88 -9.63
C VAL A 65 -4.04 -6.18 -10.43
N ILE A 66 -5.17 -6.85 -10.55
CA ILE A 66 -5.28 -8.13 -11.25
C ILE A 66 -6.21 -7.96 -12.45
N GLU A 67 -5.76 -8.49 -13.57
CA GLU A 67 -6.50 -8.52 -14.83
C GLU A 67 -6.66 -9.96 -15.30
N TYR A 68 -7.90 -10.43 -15.40
CA TYR A 68 -8.24 -11.74 -15.93
C TYR A 68 -8.50 -11.66 -17.43
N LYS A 69 -7.94 -12.58 -18.18
CA LYS A 69 -8.14 -12.68 -19.64
C LYS A 69 -8.60 -14.08 -20.01
N THR A 70 -9.32 -14.16 -21.11
CA THR A 70 -9.59 -15.46 -21.72
C THR A 70 -8.31 -16.01 -22.38
N PRO A 71 -8.15 -17.34 -22.51
CA PRO A 71 -6.99 -17.92 -23.19
C PRO A 71 -6.80 -17.41 -24.63
N LYS A 72 -7.88 -17.00 -25.30
CA LYS A 72 -7.81 -16.39 -26.65
C LYS A 72 -7.18 -15.01 -26.63
N GLU A 73 -7.50 -14.20 -25.64
CA GLU A 73 -6.97 -12.84 -25.45
C GLU A 73 -5.57 -12.83 -24.85
N PHE A 74 -5.07 -13.96 -24.36
CA PHE A 74 -3.77 -14.10 -23.72
C PHE A 74 -2.77 -14.96 -24.53
N LYS A 75 -3.15 -15.39 -25.74
CA LYS A 75 -2.40 -16.36 -26.55
C LYS A 75 -1.07 -15.83 -27.08
N THR A 76 -0.97 -14.54 -27.43
CA THR A 76 0.22 -13.98 -28.08
C THR A 76 0.83 -12.87 -27.21
N GLU A 77 2.15 -12.66 -27.35
CA GLU A 77 2.85 -11.59 -26.64
C GLU A 77 2.28 -10.19 -26.94
N ALA A 78 1.78 -9.97 -28.17
CA ALA A 78 1.12 -8.70 -28.53
C ALA A 78 -0.18 -8.48 -27.75
N LEU A 79 -1.00 -9.52 -27.59
CA LEU A 79 -2.24 -9.47 -26.80
C LEU A 79 -1.94 -9.28 -25.31
N LYS A 80 -0.94 -10.00 -24.78
CA LYS A 80 -0.47 -9.84 -23.39
C LYS A 80 0.02 -8.42 -23.12
N LYS A 81 0.84 -7.85 -23.99
CA LYS A 81 1.28 -6.45 -23.87
C LYS A 81 0.13 -5.45 -23.91
N LYS A 82 -0.89 -5.69 -24.75
CA LYS A 82 -2.08 -4.83 -24.82
C LYS A 82 -2.86 -4.86 -23.50
N ALA A 83 -3.11 -6.05 -22.94
CA ALA A 83 -3.78 -6.21 -21.65
C ALA A 83 -3.02 -5.46 -20.54
N ILE A 84 -1.72 -5.67 -20.43
CA ILE A 84 -0.86 -5.04 -19.43
C ILE A 84 -0.87 -3.50 -19.58
N LYS A 85 -0.76 -2.98 -20.81
CA LYS A 85 -0.72 -1.52 -21.05
C LYS A 85 -1.97 -0.81 -20.53
N GLN A 86 -3.12 -1.43 -20.61
CA GLN A 86 -4.37 -0.86 -20.13
C GLN A 86 -4.38 -0.74 -18.59
N GLU A 87 -3.76 -1.67 -17.89
CA GLU A 87 -3.75 -1.71 -16.43
C GLU A 87 -2.61 -0.91 -15.79
N ILE A 88 -1.57 -0.54 -16.54
CA ILE A 88 -0.46 0.29 -16.01
C ILE A 88 -0.98 1.64 -15.49
N GLU A 89 -1.84 2.31 -16.25
CA GLU A 89 -2.38 3.61 -15.83
C GLU A 89 -3.26 3.48 -14.59
N VAL A 90 -4.06 2.41 -14.51
CA VAL A 90 -4.89 2.10 -13.33
C VAL A 90 -4.00 1.84 -12.12
N ALA A 91 -3.01 0.97 -12.25
CA ALA A 91 -2.09 0.62 -11.17
C ALA A 91 -1.31 1.84 -10.66
N LYS A 92 -0.79 2.68 -11.56
CA LYS A 92 -0.10 3.92 -11.19
C LYS A 92 -1.01 4.87 -10.43
N LYS A 93 -2.24 5.06 -10.88
CA LYS A 93 -3.20 5.95 -10.23
C LYS A 93 -3.65 5.42 -8.87
N LEU A 94 -3.67 4.11 -8.69
CA LEU A 94 -3.91 3.43 -7.41
C LEU A 94 -2.67 3.34 -6.53
N SER A 95 -1.51 3.85 -7.00
CA SER A 95 -0.21 3.72 -6.33
C SER A 95 0.20 2.26 -6.07
N SER A 96 -0.31 1.34 -6.91
CA SER A 96 0.06 -0.07 -6.86
C SER A 96 1.37 -0.32 -7.58
N LYS A 97 2.24 -1.13 -6.99
CA LYS A 97 3.52 -1.53 -7.60
C LYS A 97 3.39 -2.76 -8.49
N ILE A 98 2.35 -3.57 -8.31
CA ILE A 98 2.22 -4.89 -8.92
C ILE A 98 1.01 -4.94 -9.84
N ILE A 99 1.19 -5.45 -11.05
CA ILE A 99 0.10 -5.88 -11.93
C ILE A 99 0.25 -7.37 -12.15
N ILE A 100 -0.85 -8.10 -12.02
CA ILE A 100 -0.94 -9.53 -12.27
C ILE A 100 -1.91 -9.74 -13.43
N ALA A 101 -1.42 -10.20 -14.57
CA ALA A 101 -2.27 -10.56 -15.70
C ALA A 101 -2.29 -12.09 -15.88
N THR A 102 -3.48 -12.69 -15.92
CA THR A 102 -3.61 -14.15 -15.94
C THR A 102 -4.80 -14.61 -16.77
N ASP A 103 -4.64 -15.77 -17.40
CA ASP A 103 -5.74 -16.53 -18.03
C ASP A 103 -6.04 -17.84 -17.28
N THR A 104 -5.61 -17.95 -16.03
CA THR A 104 -5.67 -19.12 -15.16
C THR A 104 -4.73 -20.29 -15.55
N LYS A 105 -4.09 -20.24 -16.71
CA LYS A 105 -3.09 -21.23 -17.16
C LYS A 105 -1.69 -20.64 -17.21
N GLU A 106 -1.61 -19.35 -17.41
CA GLU A 106 -0.37 -18.59 -17.41
C GLU A 106 -0.59 -17.30 -16.62
N THR A 107 0.43 -16.87 -15.91
CA THR A 107 0.42 -15.60 -15.17
C THR A 107 1.67 -14.79 -15.52
N ILE A 108 1.46 -13.49 -15.72
CA ILE A 108 2.54 -12.52 -15.92
C ILE A 108 2.52 -11.52 -14.76
N TRP A 109 3.65 -11.39 -14.12
CA TRP A 109 3.89 -10.48 -13.02
C TRP A 109 4.63 -9.25 -13.54
N ILE A 110 4.06 -8.06 -13.35
CA ILE A 110 4.57 -6.80 -13.90
C ILE A 110 4.84 -5.81 -12.78
N ASN A 111 5.99 -5.17 -12.85
CA ASN A 111 6.26 -3.97 -12.07
C ASN A 111 5.52 -2.79 -12.72
N ALA A 112 4.49 -2.27 -12.05
CA ALA A 112 3.65 -1.19 -12.57
C ALA A 112 4.43 0.12 -12.81
N LEU A 113 5.50 0.36 -12.05
CA LEU A 113 6.31 1.58 -12.16
C LEU A 113 7.12 1.60 -13.47
N THR A 114 7.66 0.44 -13.87
CA THR A 114 8.51 0.31 -15.07
C THR A 114 7.78 -0.26 -16.28
N GLY A 115 6.63 -0.92 -16.10
CA GLY A 115 5.91 -1.66 -17.12
C GLY A 115 6.62 -2.94 -17.57
N LYS A 116 7.64 -3.40 -16.87
CA LYS A 116 8.45 -4.58 -17.20
C LYS A 116 8.04 -5.79 -16.36
N ARG A 117 8.30 -7.00 -16.90
CA ARG A 117 8.09 -8.25 -16.15
C ARG A 117 8.99 -8.28 -14.92
N ILE A 118 8.43 -8.80 -13.83
CA ILE A 118 9.18 -9.05 -12.60
C ILE A 118 9.96 -10.34 -12.77
N LYS A 119 11.20 -10.32 -12.36
CA LYS A 119 12.13 -11.44 -12.45
C LYS A 119 12.46 -11.98 -11.08
N ASP A 120 12.75 -13.27 -11.01
CA ASP A 120 13.28 -13.92 -9.82
C ASP A 120 14.71 -13.46 -9.49
N GLU A 121 15.31 -14.05 -8.48
CA GLU A 121 16.67 -13.76 -8.03
C GLU A 121 17.74 -14.13 -9.07
N ASP A 122 17.43 -15.10 -9.95
CA ASP A 122 18.28 -15.54 -11.05
C ASP A 122 18.11 -14.69 -12.32
N GLY A 123 17.23 -13.69 -12.30
CA GLY A 123 16.94 -12.83 -13.46
C GLY A 123 16.00 -13.45 -14.49
N LYS A 124 15.30 -14.54 -14.17
CA LYS A 124 14.28 -15.17 -15.00
C LYS A 124 12.91 -14.60 -14.69
N ASP A 125 12.03 -14.53 -15.70
CA ASP A 125 10.65 -14.09 -15.48
C ASP A 125 9.93 -15.02 -14.48
N ILE A 126 9.24 -14.45 -13.50
CA ILE A 126 8.42 -15.19 -12.58
C ILE A 126 7.26 -15.82 -13.35
N ARG A 127 7.11 -17.14 -13.23
CA ARG A 127 6.07 -17.94 -13.90
C ARG A 127 5.08 -18.57 -12.92
N THR A 128 5.15 -18.25 -11.65
CA THR A 128 4.22 -18.74 -10.65
C THR A 128 2.80 -18.39 -11.04
N LEU A 129 1.93 -19.38 -11.14
CA LEU A 129 0.53 -19.19 -11.45
C LEU A 129 -0.17 -18.48 -10.29
N PHE A 130 -0.97 -17.47 -10.61
CA PHE A 130 -1.74 -16.78 -9.61
C PHE A 130 -2.97 -17.61 -9.21
N ASP A 131 -2.96 -18.10 -8.00
CA ASP A 131 -4.11 -18.75 -7.35
C ASP A 131 -4.30 -18.07 -5.97
N PRO A 132 -5.41 -17.36 -5.73
CA PRO A 132 -5.67 -16.71 -4.45
C PRO A 132 -5.70 -17.64 -3.25
N LYS A 133 -5.89 -18.94 -3.47
CA LYS A 133 -5.96 -19.95 -2.41
C LYS A 133 -4.62 -20.61 -2.08
N ASP A 134 -3.59 -20.36 -2.90
CA ASP A 134 -2.25 -20.87 -2.66
C ASP A 134 -1.50 -19.94 -1.69
N GLU A 135 -1.14 -20.45 -0.51
CA GLU A 135 -0.38 -19.70 0.52
C GLU A 135 0.93 -19.12 -0.01
N LYS A 136 1.58 -19.80 -0.98
CA LYS A 136 2.82 -19.33 -1.63
C LYS A 136 2.64 -18.02 -2.39
N ILE A 137 1.41 -17.70 -2.81
CA ILE A 137 1.11 -16.45 -3.49
C ILE A 137 1.25 -15.27 -2.53
N ALA A 138 0.83 -15.42 -1.27
CA ALA A 138 1.02 -14.38 -0.27
C ALA A 138 2.51 -14.08 -0.06
N GLU A 139 3.34 -15.11 0.11
CA GLU A 139 4.79 -14.96 0.27
C GLU A 139 5.43 -14.31 -0.96
N LEU A 140 5.01 -14.71 -2.17
CA LEU A 140 5.52 -14.15 -3.41
C LEU A 140 5.17 -12.66 -3.53
N ILE A 141 3.91 -12.28 -3.28
CA ILE A 141 3.48 -10.88 -3.32
C ILE A 141 4.25 -10.04 -2.31
N GLU A 142 4.46 -10.55 -1.10
CA GLU A 142 5.26 -9.88 -0.09
C GLU A 142 6.69 -9.65 -0.56
N LYS A 143 7.34 -10.69 -1.09
CA LYS A 143 8.69 -10.63 -1.63
C LYS A 143 8.81 -9.63 -2.78
N ILE A 144 7.84 -9.62 -3.70
CA ILE A 144 7.76 -8.66 -4.80
C ILE A 144 7.61 -7.24 -4.26
N ASN A 145 6.68 -6.99 -3.36
CA ASN A 145 6.38 -5.65 -2.85
C ASN A 145 7.59 -5.00 -2.17
N TYR A 146 8.41 -5.79 -1.48
CA TYR A 146 9.67 -5.33 -0.88
C TYR A 146 10.81 -5.13 -1.89
N SER A 147 10.86 -5.95 -2.94
CA SER A 147 12.02 -6.01 -3.83
C SER A 147 11.95 -5.01 -4.96
N ILE A 148 10.77 -4.74 -5.54
CA ILE A 148 10.62 -3.93 -6.74
C ILE A 148 10.48 -2.45 -6.44
N ASN A 149 11.06 -1.63 -7.31
CA ASN A 149 10.93 -0.18 -7.30
C ASN A 149 11.11 0.38 -8.72
N GLU A 150 11.17 1.69 -8.87
CA GLU A 150 11.33 2.36 -10.18
C GLU A 150 12.60 1.97 -10.97
N LYS A 151 13.60 1.43 -10.29
CA LYS A 151 14.89 1.06 -10.90
C LYS A 151 15.12 -0.44 -10.95
N ASN A 152 14.34 -1.22 -10.20
CA ASN A 152 14.56 -2.64 -10.02
C ASN A 152 13.31 -3.47 -10.30
N ASN A 153 13.45 -4.45 -11.20
CA ASN A 153 12.39 -5.41 -11.54
C ASN A 153 12.70 -6.83 -11.03
N ASN A 154 13.82 -7.04 -10.37
CA ASN A 154 14.24 -8.36 -9.92
C ASN A 154 13.90 -8.54 -8.44
N LEU A 155 13.49 -9.74 -8.06
CA LEU A 155 13.43 -10.08 -6.64
C LEU A 155 14.83 -9.98 -6.02
N LYS A 156 14.85 -9.56 -4.78
CA LYS A 156 16.07 -9.57 -3.97
C LYS A 156 15.94 -10.63 -2.89
N PRO A 157 17.02 -11.35 -2.56
CA PRO A 157 17.00 -12.25 -1.42
C PRO A 157 16.61 -11.45 -0.15
N LYS A 158 15.85 -12.07 0.75
CA LYS A 158 15.58 -11.47 2.06
C LYS A 158 16.93 -11.28 2.77
N GLN A 159 17.38 -10.04 2.84
CA GLN A 159 18.52 -9.65 3.67
C GLN A 159 17.99 -8.90 4.88
N LEU A 160 18.51 -9.24 6.04
CA LEU A 160 18.38 -8.37 7.22
C LEU A 160 19.11 -7.06 6.89
N VAL A 161 18.34 -6.06 6.50
CA VAL A 161 18.88 -4.72 6.26
C VAL A 161 19.08 -4.06 7.61
N ASN A 162 20.32 -3.69 7.92
CA ASN A 162 20.59 -2.86 9.08
C ASN A 162 19.91 -1.48 8.87
N PRO A 163 18.90 -1.09 9.67
CA PRO A 163 18.15 0.14 9.47
C PRO A 163 18.94 1.40 9.88
N THR A 164 20.18 1.25 10.34
CA THR A 164 20.97 2.35 10.91
C THR A 164 21.13 3.54 9.97
N ASP A 165 21.37 3.30 8.68
CA ASP A 165 21.58 4.38 7.72
C ASP A 165 20.28 5.12 7.40
N LEU A 166 19.16 4.40 7.28
CA LEU A 166 17.82 5.01 7.14
C LEU A 166 17.46 5.81 8.39
N ALA A 167 17.71 5.24 9.58
CA ALA A 167 17.45 5.94 10.84
C ALA A 167 18.27 7.22 10.98
N LYS A 168 19.55 7.19 10.61
CA LYS A 168 20.42 8.38 10.57
C LYS A 168 19.91 9.44 9.60
N GLN A 169 19.47 9.04 8.41
CA GLN A 169 18.93 9.96 7.40
C GLN A 169 17.67 10.64 7.92
N ILE A 170 16.70 9.89 8.43
CA ILE A 170 15.46 10.45 9.00
C ILE A 170 15.78 11.41 10.16
N TRP A 171 16.70 11.01 11.04
CA TRP A 171 17.13 11.88 12.13
C TRP A 171 17.78 13.18 11.64
N GLN A 172 18.64 13.13 10.62
CA GLN A 172 19.26 14.29 10.00
C GLN A 172 18.22 15.19 9.34
N ASP A 173 17.24 14.63 8.66
CA ASP A 173 16.14 15.38 8.03
C ASP A 173 15.32 16.13 9.10
N ILE A 174 14.94 15.47 10.20
CA ILE A 174 14.26 16.10 11.33
C ILE A 174 15.11 17.25 11.90
N TRP A 175 16.39 17.00 12.11
CA TRP A 175 17.30 18.01 12.66
C TRP A 175 17.47 19.23 11.74
N SER A 176 17.63 18.99 10.44
CA SER A 176 17.84 20.07 9.45
C SER A 176 16.62 20.98 9.33
N VAL A 177 15.41 20.46 9.48
CA VAL A 177 14.16 21.22 9.34
C VAL A 177 13.77 21.90 10.65
N SER A 178 13.96 21.25 11.80
CA SER A 178 13.46 21.74 13.08
C SER A 178 14.40 22.71 13.80
N GLY A 179 15.71 22.64 13.54
CA GLY A 179 16.72 23.38 14.31
C GLY A 179 16.78 23.01 15.80
N ALA A 180 16.12 21.93 16.20
CA ALA A 180 16.03 21.49 17.59
C ALA A 180 17.33 20.81 18.05
N THR A 181 17.43 20.55 19.37
CA THR A 181 18.57 19.82 19.90
C THR A 181 18.59 18.37 19.38
N PRO A 182 19.77 17.74 19.26
CA PRO A 182 19.87 16.34 18.83
C PRO A 182 18.99 15.37 19.64
N GLU A 183 18.82 15.62 20.94
CA GLU A 183 18.00 14.83 21.84
C GLU A 183 16.51 14.94 21.47
N ASN A 184 16.01 16.14 21.25
CA ASN A 184 14.62 16.37 20.84
C ASN A 184 14.33 15.76 19.46
N CYS A 185 15.29 15.78 18.55
CA CYS A 185 15.18 15.10 17.25
C CYS A 185 15.06 13.57 17.45
N LEU A 186 15.84 13.00 18.37
CA LEU A 186 15.76 11.58 18.68
C LEU A 186 14.39 11.19 19.26
N TYR A 187 13.86 11.97 20.21
CA TYR A 187 12.53 11.72 20.77
C TYR A 187 11.44 11.80 19.71
N THR A 188 11.49 12.79 18.84
CA THR A 188 10.54 12.92 17.72
C THR A 188 10.64 11.73 16.77
N PHE A 189 11.85 11.29 16.44
CA PHE A 189 12.06 10.10 15.61
C PHE A 189 11.45 8.85 16.23
N VAL A 190 11.72 8.62 17.52
CA VAL A 190 11.18 7.47 18.25
C VAL A 190 9.65 7.52 18.32
N GLU A 191 9.08 8.70 18.58
CA GLU A 191 7.61 8.90 18.62
C GLU A 191 6.97 8.55 17.27
N LEU A 192 7.51 9.06 16.16
CA LEU A 192 7.00 8.77 14.81
C LEU A 192 7.15 7.28 14.45
N PHE A 193 8.23 6.66 14.87
CA PHE A 193 8.44 5.23 14.67
C PHE A 193 7.40 4.39 15.44
N ILE A 194 7.16 4.73 16.70
CA ILE A 194 6.12 4.08 17.52
C ILE A 194 4.74 4.29 16.89
N PHE A 195 4.43 5.49 16.45
CA PHE A 195 3.17 5.79 15.77
C PHE A 195 2.94 4.90 14.54
N LYS A 196 3.95 4.83 13.67
CA LYS A 196 3.88 3.97 12.47
C LYS A 196 3.72 2.50 12.85
N TYR A 197 4.49 2.02 13.81
CA TYR A 197 4.45 0.65 14.29
C TYR A 197 3.09 0.27 14.89
N LEU A 198 2.52 1.10 15.75
CA LEU A 198 1.19 0.87 16.32
C LEU A 198 0.08 0.88 15.26
N SER A 199 0.22 1.73 14.24
CA SER A 199 -0.68 1.75 13.08
C SER A 199 -0.59 0.47 12.26
N ASP A 200 0.62 -0.04 12.00
CA ASP A 200 0.83 -1.27 11.24
C ASP A 200 0.33 -2.53 11.97
N LEU A 201 0.38 -2.51 13.29
CA LEU A 201 -0.22 -3.55 14.14
C LEU A 201 -1.76 -3.45 14.23
N GLY A 202 -2.38 -2.39 13.70
CA GLY A 202 -3.81 -2.14 13.82
C GLY A 202 -4.28 -1.76 15.23
N VAL A 203 -3.36 -1.38 16.12
CA VAL A 203 -3.68 -0.87 17.47
C VAL A 203 -4.31 0.51 17.36
N LEU A 204 -3.78 1.38 16.51
CA LEU A 204 -4.41 2.64 16.16
C LEU A 204 -5.34 2.43 14.95
N GLN A 205 -6.60 2.78 15.14
CA GLN A 205 -7.66 2.68 14.14
C GLN A 205 -7.89 4.03 13.45
N GLU A 206 -8.65 4.03 12.34
CA GLU A 206 -9.14 5.27 11.74
C GLU A 206 -9.99 6.07 12.76
N PRO A 207 -9.87 7.38 12.75
CA PRO A 207 -9.08 8.24 11.86
C PRO A 207 -7.64 8.53 12.35
N GLU A 208 -7.18 7.93 13.44
CA GLU A 208 -5.91 8.26 14.09
C GLU A 208 -4.75 7.35 13.71
N ASN A 209 -4.89 6.51 12.69
CA ASN A 209 -3.79 5.69 12.17
C ASN A 209 -2.90 6.47 11.18
N PHE A 210 -1.75 5.90 10.85
CA PHE A 210 -0.75 6.53 9.97
C PHE A 210 -1.30 6.80 8.56
N ASP A 211 -2.06 5.87 7.98
CA ASP A 211 -2.59 6.03 6.63
C ASP A 211 -3.63 7.15 6.57
N SER A 212 -4.47 7.30 7.60
CA SER A 212 -5.42 8.42 7.70
C SER A 212 -4.72 9.76 7.81
N LEU A 213 -3.59 9.82 8.55
CA LEU A 213 -2.78 11.03 8.65
C LEU A 213 -2.13 11.38 7.29
N MET A 214 -1.63 10.39 6.56
CA MET A 214 -1.08 10.61 5.21
C MET A 214 -2.14 11.02 4.20
N ASP A 215 -3.37 10.48 4.30
CA ASP A 215 -4.50 10.92 3.49
C ASP A 215 -4.90 12.38 3.81
N LEU A 216 -4.77 12.77 5.08
CA LEU A 216 -5.01 14.14 5.51
C LEU A 216 -3.93 15.09 4.97
N TYR A 217 -2.66 14.68 5.00
CA TYR A 217 -1.53 15.42 4.42
C TYR A 217 -1.72 15.70 2.93
N GLY A 218 -2.30 14.76 2.19
CA GLY A 218 -2.63 14.97 0.78
C GLY A 218 -3.78 15.97 0.52
N LYS A 219 -4.52 16.42 1.55
CA LYS A 219 -5.73 17.25 1.43
C LYS A 219 -5.65 18.59 2.16
N ARG A 220 -4.73 18.75 3.08
CA ARG A 220 -4.58 19.91 3.98
C ARG A 220 -3.14 20.40 3.98
N ASP A 221 -2.94 21.58 4.51
CA ASP A 221 -1.60 22.11 4.75
C ASP A 221 -0.88 21.38 5.89
N GLU A 222 0.43 21.54 5.94
CA GLU A 222 1.29 20.86 6.92
C GLU A 222 0.95 21.26 8.37
N SER A 223 0.62 22.52 8.60
CA SER A 223 0.28 23.02 9.95
C SER A 223 -0.95 22.31 10.50
N PHE A 224 -1.99 22.15 9.67
CA PHE A 224 -3.20 21.44 10.06
C PHE A 224 -2.91 19.97 10.38
N VAL A 225 -2.04 19.30 9.59
CA VAL A 225 -1.69 17.89 9.83
C VAL A 225 -0.92 17.72 11.12
N LEU A 226 0.02 18.62 11.41
CA LEU A 226 0.77 18.62 12.66
C LEU A 226 -0.13 18.87 13.87
N GLU A 227 -1.04 19.85 13.76
CA GLU A 227 -2.03 20.14 14.80
C GLU A 227 -2.95 18.93 15.05
N TYR A 228 -3.44 18.30 13.98
CA TYR A 228 -4.27 17.11 14.09
C TYR A 228 -3.52 15.96 14.77
N TYR A 229 -2.26 15.73 14.39
CA TYR A 229 -1.42 14.73 15.03
C TYR A 229 -1.25 15.01 16.53
N ALA A 230 -0.87 16.26 16.86
CA ALA A 230 -0.61 16.65 18.25
C ALA A 230 -1.84 16.53 19.15
N ASN A 231 -3.01 16.89 18.64
CA ASN A 231 -4.23 16.98 19.44
C ASN A 231 -5.09 15.68 19.43
N ASN A 232 -4.97 14.84 18.40
CA ASN A 232 -5.83 13.67 18.25
C ASN A 232 -5.05 12.34 18.30
N VAL A 233 -3.92 12.25 17.61
CA VAL A 233 -3.16 11.01 17.49
C VAL A 233 -2.28 10.80 18.72
N ARG A 234 -1.48 11.80 19.05
CA ARG A 234 -0.49 11.75 20.14
C ARG A 234 -1.08 11.42 21.51
N PRO A 235 -2.23 11.98 21.93
CA PRO A 235 -2.86 11.59 23.19
C PRO A 235 -3.22 10.11 23.22
N LYS A 236 -3.74 9.55 22.12
CA LYS A 236 -4.06 8.12 22.04
C LYS A 236 -2.84 7.23 22.14
N ILE A 237 -1.71 7.65 21.55
CA ILE A 237 -0.44 6.93 21.73
C ILE A 237 -0.03 6.96 23.20
N LYS A 238 -0.14 8.12 23.86
CA LYS A 238 0.20 8.26 25.28
C LYS A 238 -0.65 7.40 26.19
N ASP A 239 -1.93 7.27 25.89
CA ASP A 239 -2.87 6.47 26.68
C ASP A 239 -2.56 4.97 26.64
N LEU A 240 -1.79 4.51 25.65
CA LEU A 240 -1.34 3.12 25.52
C LEU A 240 -0.13 2.79 26.40
N PHE A 241 0.55 3.79 26.96
CA PHE A 241 1.76 3.61 27.75
C PHE A 241 1.55 4.10 29.18
N PRO A 242 2.19 3.46 30.17
CA PRO A 242 2.16 3.94 31.55
C PRO A 242 2.63 5.39 31.66
N GLU A 243 2.08 6.12 32.64
CA GLU A 243 2.49 7.48 32.95
C GLU A 243 4.01 7.57 33.09
N ASN A 244 4.60 8.61 32.48
CA ASN A 244 6.03 8.95 32.46
C ASN A 244 6.94 8.19 31.50
N LEU A 245 6.45 7.31 30.63
CA LEU A 245 7.30 6.66 29.63
C LEU A 245 7.45 7.44 28.31
N ILE A 246 6.53 8.35 28.00
CA ILE A 246 6.64 9.24 26.83
C ILE A 246 6.92 10.65 27.33
N ASP A 247 8.14 11.13 27.04
CA ASP A 247 8.57 12.46 27.42
C ASP A 247 7.77 13.56 26.68
N LYS A 248 7.59 14.69 27.37
CA LYS A 248 6.91 15.89 26.84
C LYS A 248 7.81 16.73 25.91
N THR A 249 9.05 16.31 25.70
CA THR A 249 10.11 17.09 25.03
C THR A 249 10.21 16.84 23.53
N THR A 250 9.23 16.23 22.88
CA THR A 250 9.25 16.07 21.42
C THR A 250 9.07 17.41 20.71
N ILE A 251 9.64 17.54 19.52
CA ILE A 251 9.56 18.74 18.68
C ILE A 251 8.13 19.03 18.25
N ILE A 252 7.30 18.01 18.14
CA ILE A 252 5.87 18.15 17.84
C ILE A 252 5.20 18.70 19.09
N GLN A 253 5.16 20.00 19.17
CA GLN A 253 4.53 20.72 20.29
C GLN A 253 3.00 20.55 20.24
N GLN A 254 2.36 20.60 21.40
CA GLN A 254 0.94 20.86 21.47
C GLN A 254 0.73 22.33 21.12
N PHE A 255 -0.04 22.60 20.09
CA PHE A 255 -0.55 23.94 19.79
C PHE A 255 -1.69 24.28 20.73
#